data_ed3d26a6f2e88a6ad835bfee1e8283e0
#
_entry.id   ed3d26a6f2e88a6ad835bfee1e8283e0
#
_cell.length_a   1.000
_cell.length_b   1.000
_cell.length_c   1.000
_cell.angle_alpha   90.00
_cell.angle_beta   90.00
_cell.angle_gamma   90.00
#
_symmetry.space_group_name_H-M   'P 1'
#
loop_
_entity.id
_entity.type
_entity.pdbx_description
1 polymer ?
#
loop_
_entity_poly.entity_id
_entity_poly.type
_entity_poly.pdbx_seq_one_letter_code
_entity_poly.pdbx_strand_id
1 'polypeptide(L)'
;MSWAPGAQPTDGTTGTHRLRVEHAESGATGVHATNVLILATGYRAPTIPAFLEPLRGSFNVDATGRYAVAPDFSINDDATIHVQNAEEHTHSLISPDLGMGPWRNSTILASITGREVYPIERDIAFQTFGGEGL
;
A
#
# COMPACT_ATOMS: atom_id res chain seq x y z
N MET A 1 -15.76 7.86 7.03
CA MET A 1 -16.03 9.28 6.74
C MET A 1 -16.78 9.32 5.42
N SER A 2 -18.06 9.62 5.42
CA SER A 2 -18.85 9.73 4.18
C SER A 2 -19.05 11.20 3.85
N TRP A 3 -18.63 11.63 2.67
CA TRP A 3 -18.89 12.95 2.13
C TRP A 3 -20.03 12.85 1.12
N ALA A 4 -21.06 13.68 1.29
CA ALA A 4 -22.12 13.84 0.30
C ALA A 4 -21.90 15.17 -0.45
N PRO A 5 -21.56 15.13 -1.74
CA PRO A 5 -21.50 16.34 -2.54
C PRO A 5 -22.93 16.86 -2.76
N GLY A 6 -23.18 18.14 -2.43
CA GLY A 6 -24.41 18.81 -2.80
C GLY A 6 -25.30 19.33 -1.67
N ALA A 7 -24.89 19.20 -0.40
CA ALA A 7 -25.58 19.90 0.67
C ALA A 7 -25.26 21.41 0.59
N GLN A 8 -26.14 22.19 -0.05
CA GLN A 8 -26.09 23.64 0.04
C GLN A 8 -26.36 24.07 1.49
N PRO A 9 -25.65 25.07 2.03
CA PRO A 9 -25.97 25.62 3.34
C PRO A 9 -27.39 26.16 3.34
N THR A 10 -28.22 25.61 4.23
CA THR A 10 -29.65 25.98 4.32
C THR A 10 -29.90 27.25 5.16
N ASP A 11 -28.85 27.89 5.70
CA ASP A 11 -28.96 29.01 6.63
C ASP A 11 -28.41 30.36 6.10
N GLY A 12 -28.11 30.46 4.83
CA GLY A 12 -27.68 31.73 4.21
C GLY A 12 -26.29 32.22 4.61
N THR A 13 -25.53 31.46 5.36
CA THR A 13 -24.14 31.78 5.71
C THR A 13 -23.23 31.35 4.58
N THR A 14 -22.75 32.32 3.81
CA THR A 14 -21.82 32.08 2.69
C THR A 14 -20.52 31.50 3.25
N GLY A 15 -20.16 30.29 2.85
CA GLY A 15 -18.86 29.71 3.13
C GLY A 15 -18.78 28.68 4.27
N THR A 16 -19.89 28.30 4.90
CA THR A 16 -19.86 27.26 5.94
C THR A 16 -20.11 25.86 5.37
N HIS A 17 -19.12 24.99 5.51
CA HIS A 17 -19.26 23.57 5.17
C HIS A 17 -19.78 22.80 6.39
N ARG A 18 -20.74 21.90 6.19
CA ARG A 18 -21.22 20.96 7.20
C ARG A 18 -20.69 19.58 6.89
N LEU A 19 -19.94 19.01 7.83
CA LEU A 19 -19.36 17.67 7.74
C LEU A 19 -20.15 16.75 8.64
N ARG A 20 -20.77 15.73 8.05
CA ARG A 20 -21.28 14.60 8.82
C ARG A 20 -20.16 13.57 8.96
N VAL A 21 -19.82 13.28 10.18
CA VAL A 21 -18.81 12.26 10.53
C VAL A 21 -19.50 11.10 11.22
N GLU A 22 -19.04 9.91 10.93
CA GLU A 22 -19.46 8.68 11.59
C GLU A 22 -18.22 7.99 12.16
N HIS A 23 -18.30 7.62 13.44
CA HIS A 23 -17.24 6.86 14.09
C HIS A 23 -17.31 5.41 13.61
N ALA A 24 -16.21 4.92 13.01
CA ALA A 24 -16.20 3.63 12.31
C ALA A 24 -16.57 2.42 13.19
N GLU A 25 -16.19 2.46 14.47
CA GLU A 25 -16.41 1.34 15.39
C GLU A 25 -17.77 1.41 16.11
N SER A 26 -18.18 2.60 16.54
CA SER A 26 -19.39 2.77 17.36
C SER A 26 -20.63 3.16 16.55
N GLY A 27 -20.47 3.57 15.28
CA GLY A 27 -21.56 4.09 14.46
C GLY A 27 -22.10 5.45 14.92
N ALA A 28 -21.51 6.06 15.96
CA ALA A 28 -21.93 7.36 16.45
C ALA A 28 -21.73 8.43 15.38
N THR A 29 -22.75 9.25 15.14
CA THR A 29 -22.69 10.31 14.13
C THR A 29 -22.63 11.69 14.77
N GLY A 30 -21.87 12.59 14.16
CA GLY A 30 -21.78 13.99 14.55
C GLY A 30 -21.80 14.91 13.35
N VAL A 31 -22.13 16.17 13.57
CA VAL A 31 -22.07 17.20 12.51
C VAL A 31 -21.14 18.32 12.98
N HIS A 32 -20.14 18.62 12.15
CA HIS A 32 -19.20 19.70 12.38
C HIS A 32 -19.36 20.78 11.30
N ALA A 33 -19.44 22.03 11.71
CA ALA A 33 -19.45 23.16 10.79
C ALA A 33 -18.04 23.76 10.69
N THR A 34 -17.59 24.06 9.47
CA THR A 34 -16.29 24.70 9.22
C THR A 34 -16.36 25.63 8.02
N ASN A 35 -15.58 26.70 8.04
CA ASN A 35 -15.47 27.62 6.91
C ASN A 35 -14.44 27.17 5.87
N VAL A 36 -13.53 26.27 6.25
CA VAL A 36 -12.50 25.75 5.36
C VAL A 36 -12.42 24.23 5.55
N LEU A 37 -12.44 23.51 4.42
CA LEU A 37 -12.30 22.08 4.39
C LEU A 37 -11.13 21.69 3.48
N ILE A 38 -10.15 21.02 4.04
CA ILE A 38 -9.03 20.45 3.28
C ILE A 38 -9.20 18.94 3.25
N LEU A 39 -9.41 18.38 2.05
CA LEU A 39 -9.57 16.95 1.84
C LEU A 39 -8.21 16.31 1.54
N ALA A 40 -7.52 15.86 2.59
CA ALA A 40 -6.25 15.13 2.46
C ALA A 40 -6.53 13.62 2.41
N THR A 41 -7.32 13.16 1.46
CA THR A 41 -7.84 11.78 1.36
C THR A 41 -6.86 10.80 0.71
N GLY A 42 -5.68 11.27 0.30
CA GLY A 42 -4.68 10.45 -0.39
C GLY A 42 -5.10 10.05 -1.81
N TYR A 43 -4.41 9.07 -2.33
CA TYR A 43 -4.63 8.52 -3.66
C TYR A 43 -5.13 7.09 -3.57
N ARG A 44 -5.95 6.69 -4.53
CA ARG A 44 -6.25 5.28 -4.77
C ARG A 44 -5.49 4.85 -6.02
N ALA A 45 -4.50 3.99 -5.85
CA ALA A 45 -3.87 3.36 -7.00
C ALA A 45 -4.87 2.40 -7.67
N PRO A 46 -4.93 2.34 -9.01
CA PRO A 46 -5.65 1.28 -9.69
C PRO A 46 -5.01 -0.06 -9.32
N THR A 47 -5.82 -1.08 -9.11
CA THR A 47 -5.35 -2.41 -8.72
C THR A 47 -4.48 -3.03 -9.82
N ILE A 48 -4.91 -2.87 -11.07
CA ILE A 48 -4.16 -3.28 -12.27
C ILE A 48 -4.15 -2.08 -13.23
N PRO A 49 -2.99 -1.59 -13.68
CA PRO A 49 -2.90 -0.54 -14.67
C PRO A 49 -3.58 -0.95 -15.99
N ALA A 50 -4.24 0.01 -16.65
CA ALA A 50 -5.02 -0.27 -17.86
C ALA A 50 -4.20 -0.94 -18.99
N PHE A 51 -2.91 -0.62 -19.10
CA PHE A 51 -2.04 -1.22 -20.13
C PHE A 51 -1.71 -2.70 -19.85
N LEU A 52 -1.89 -3.17 -18.60
CA LEU A 52 -1.71 -4.58 -18.23
C LEU A 52 -3.01 -5.39 -18.25
N GLU A 53 -4.14 -4.74 -18.52
CA GLU A 53 -5.46 -5.40 -18.53
C GLU A 53 -5.51 -6.64 -19.45
N PRO A 54 -4.88 -6.65 -20.63
CA PRO A 54 -4.82 -7.85 -21.47
C PRO A 54 -4.14 -9.07 -20.83
N LEU A 55 -3.29 -8.84 -19.84
CA LEU A 55 -2.55 -9.88 -19.11
C LEU A 55 -3.20 -10.25 -17.77
N ARG A 56 -4.36 -9.67 -17.44
CA ARG A 56 -5.04 -9.88 -16.15
C ARG A 56 -5.19 -11.37 -15.78
N GLY A 57 -5.51 -12.22 -16.75
CA GLY A 57 -5.69 -13.66 -16.54
C GLY A 57 -4.39 -14.42 -16.19
N SER A 58 -3.23 -13.79 -16.36
CA SER A 58 -1.92 -14.37 -16.02
C SER A 58 -1.45 -13.96 -14.63
N PHE A 59 -2.16 -13.04 -13.94
CA PHE A 59 -1.76 -12.55 -12.64
C PHE A 59 -2.43 -13.31 -11.50
N ASN A 60 -1.66 -13.60 -10.48
CA ASN A 60 -2.17 -14.06 -9.21
C ASN A 60 -2.78 -12.88 -8.45
N VAL A 61 -4.04 -12.97 -8.09
CA VAL A 61 -4.77 -11.92 -7.36
C VAL A 61 -5.43 -12.48 -6.12
N ASP A 62 -5.51 -11.67 -5.08
CA ASP A 62 -6.19 -12.00 -3.84
C ASP A 62 -7.72 -11.84 -3.98
N ALA A 63 -8.47 -12.20 -2.94
CA ALA A 63 -9.93 -12.10 -2.91
C ALA A 63 -10.46 -10.67 -3.08
N THR A 64 -9.63 -9.65 -2.92
CA THR A 64 -9.97 -8.24 -3.11
C THR A 64 -9.54 -7.70 -4.48
N GLY A 65 -8.96 -8.55 -5.33
CA GLY A 65 -8.49 -8.21 -6.68
C GLY A 65 -7.14 -7.48 -6.71
N ARG A 66 -6.36 -7.50 -5.60
CA ARG A 66 -5.00 -6.99 -5.57
C ARG A 66 -4.02 -8.11 -5.95
N TYR A 67 -2.82 -7.77 -6.39
CA TYR A 67 -1.80 -8.76 -6.68
C TYR A 67 -1.49 -9.64 -5.46
N ALA A 68 -1.53 -10.94 -5.63
CA ALA A 68 -0.99 -11.91 -4.66
C ALA A 68 0.51 -12.03 -4.90
N VAL A 69 1.28 -11.14 -4.29
CA VAL A 69 2.72 -11.00 -4.53
C VAL A 69 3.48 -12.05 -3.75
N ALA A 70 4.31 -12.82 -4.46
CA ALA A 70 5.19 -13.82 -3.85
C ALA A 70 6.42 -13.18 -3.16
N PRO A 71 7.16 -13.93 -2.31
CA PRO A 71 8.34 -13.41 -1.60
C PRO A 71 9.45 -12.88 -2.51
N ASP A 72 9.51 -13.34 -3.76
CA ASP A 72 10.44 -12.87 -4.79
C ASP A 72 9.89 -11.73 -5.64
N PHE A 73 8.76 -11.13 -5.22
CA PHE A 73 8.03 -10.05 -5.89
C PHE A 73 7.34 -10.44 -7.20
N SER A 74 7.29 -11.72 -7.53
CA SER A 74 6.53 -12.19 -8.70
C SER A 74 5.02 -12.17 -8.43
N ILE A 75 4.25 -12.00 -9.53
CA ILE A 75 2.79 -11.96 -9.50
C ILE A 75 2.14 -13.00 -10.41
N ASN A 76 2.93 -13.92 -10.96
CA ASN A 76 2.46 -15.00 -11.80
C ASN A 76 3.24 -16.30 -11.51
N ASP A 77 2.67 -17.45 -11.85
CA ASP A 77 3.22 -18.76 -11.51
C ASP A 77 4.60 -19.03 -12.12
N ASP A 78 4.85 -18.47 -13.30
CA ASP A 78 6.12 -18.62 -14.01
C ASP A 78 7.23 -17.68 -13.50
N ALA A 79 6.95 -16.84 -12.50
CA ALA A 79 7.86 -15.81 -11.97
C ALA A 79 8.51 -14.93 -13.06
N THR A 80 7.75 -14.61 -14.12
CA THR A 80 8.23 -13.79 -15.25
C THR A 80 7.83 -12.33 -15.12
N ILE A 81 6.89 -12.03 -14.24
CA ILE A 81 6.38 -10.67 -14.01
C ILE A 81 6.54 -10.33 -12.54
N HIS A 82 7.28 -9.27 -12.26
CA HIS A 82 7.57 -8.79 -10.92
C HIS A 82 7.01 -7.39 -10.72
N VAL A 83 6.62 -7.07 -9.49
CA VAL A 83 6.11 -5.75 -9.13
C VAL A 83 6.93 -5.13 -8.00
N GLN A 84 6.99 -3.80 -7.97
CA GLN A 84 7.49 -3.02 -6.85
C GLN A 84 6.51 -1.89 -6.54
N ASN A 85 6.34 -1.58 -5.26
CA ASN A 85 5.42 -0.57 -4.73
C ASN A 85 3.93 -0.90 -4.97
N ALA A 86 3.61 -2.11 -5.39
CA ALA A 86 2.23 -2.62 -5.48
C ALA A 86 1.96 -3.72 -4.44
N GLU A 87 2.97 -4.04 -3.63
CA GLU A 87 3.00 -5.13 -2.65
C GLU A 87 2.82 -4.69 -1.19
N GLU A 88 2.42 -3.44 -0.92
CA GLU A 88 2.31 -2.89 0.45
C GLU A 88 1.43 -3.76 1.37
N HIS A 89 0.37 -4.35 0.84
CA HIS A 89 -0.55 -5.21 1.58
C HIS A 89 0.02 -6.58 1.94
N THR A 90 1.10 -7.01 1.27
CA THR A 90 1.79 -8.29 1.53
C THR A 90 3.16 -8.07 2.19
N HIS A 91 3.88 -7.02 1.81
CA HIS A 91 5.25 -6.72 2.25
C HIS A 91 5.33 -5.51 3.21
N SER A 92 4.17 -4.92 3.57
CA SER A 92 4.05 -3.86 4.57
C SER A 92 4.94 -2.64 4.25
N LEU A 93 5.57 -2.07 5.27
CA LEU A 93 6.36 -0.83 5.19
C LEU A 93 7.62 -0.94 4.31
N ILE A 94 8.05 -2.14 3.96
CA ILE A 94 9.20 -2.35 3.08
C ILE A 94 8.90 -1.87 1.67
N SER A 95 7.64 -1.98 1.25
CA SER A 95 7.20 -1.65 -0.10
C SER A 95 7.48 -0.20 -0.51
N PRO A 96 7.08 0.83 0.25
CA PRO A 96 7.33 2.22 -0.13
C PRO A 96 8.72 2.73 0.26
N ASP A 97 9.52 1.96 1.00
CA ASP A 97 10.82 2.40 1.50
C ASP A 97 11.87 2.36 0.38
N LEU A 98 12.36 3.55 -0.01
CA LEU A 98 13.42 3.69 -1.00
C LEU A 98 14.75 3.10 -0.53
N GLY A 99 15.03 3.08 0.78
CA GLY A 99 16.21 2.46 1.36
C GLY A 99 16.25 0.94 1.15
N MET A 100 15.08 0.31 1.04
CA MET A 100 14.95 -1.11 0.75
C MET A 100 14.98 -1.46 -0.75
N GLY A 101 15.08 -0.45 -1.61
CA GLY A 101 15.16 -0.64 -3.07
C GLY A 101 16.28 -1.58 -3.52
N PRO A 102 17.53 -1.44 -3.06
CA PRO A 102 18.61 -2.34 -3.42
C PRO A 102 18.35 -3.79 -3.03
N TRP A 103 17.77 -4.02 -1.84
CA TRP A 103 17.40 -5.35 -1.37
C TRP A 103 16.34 -5.99 -2.28
N ARG A 104 15.26 -5.25 -2.58
CA ARG A 104 14.20 -5.72 -3.49
C ARG A 104 14.75 -6.04 -4.88
N ASN A 105 15.57 -5.14 -5.43
CA ASN A 105 16.19 -5.34 -6.74
C ASN A 105 17.08 -6.58 -6.77
N SER A 106 17.85 -6.84 -5.73
CA SER A 106 18.69 -8.04 -5.62
C SER A 106 17.84 -9.31 -5.59
N THR A 107 16.74 -9.29 -4.85
CA THR A 107 15.80 -10.41 -4.76
C THR A 107 15.13 -10.69 -6.10
N ILE A 108 14.60 -9.67 -6.77
CA ILE A 108 13.98 -9.80 -8.09
C ILE A 108 14.99 -10.29 -9.12
N LEU A 109 16.19 -9.74 -9.14
CA LEU A 109 17.22 -10.15 -10.09
C LEU A 109 17.66 -11.60 -9.86
N ALA A 110 17.72 -12.04 -8.61
CA ALA A 110 18.00 -13.44 -8.30
C ALA A 110 16.90 -14.36 -8.81
N SER A 111 15.64 -13.97 -8.68
CA SER A 111 14.49 -14.70 -9.23
C SER A 111 14.58 -14.80 -10.75
N ILE A 112 14.81 -13.70 -11.44
CA ILE A 112 14.89 -13.66 -12.92
C ILE A 112 16.07 -14.48 -13.45
N THR A 113 17.23 -14.41 -12.79
CA THR A 113 18.46 -15.04 -13.30
C THR A 113 18.73 -16.44 -12.78
N GLY A 114 17.96 -16.89 -11.79
CA GLY A 114 18.16 -18.17 -11.11
C GLY A 114 19.46 -18.22 -10.26
N ARG A 115 20.10 -17.08 -9.99
CA ARG A 115 21.32 -16.99 -9.19
C ARG A 115 21.39 -15.66 -8.42
N GLU A 116 22.05 -15.67 -7.31
CA GLU A 116 22.32 -14.48 -6.50
C GLU A 116 23.42 -13.63 -7.17
N VAL A 117 23.00 -12.64 -7.97
CA VAL A 117 23.93 -11.74 -8.70
C VAL A 117 24.53 -10.70 -7.76
N TYR A 118 23.71 -10.17 -6.86
CA TYR A 118 24.12 -9.26 -5.81
C TYR A 118 23.79 -9.91 -4.46
N PRO A 119 24.78 -10.43 -3.74
CA PRO A 119 24.55 -11.08 -2.45
C PRO A 119 23.90 -10.12 -1.45
N ILE A 120 22.84 -10.58 -0.82
CA ILE A 120 22.18 -9.85 0.25
C ILE A 120 22.88 -10.20 1.55
N GLU A 121 23.34 -9.18 2.29
CA GLU A 121 23.91 -9.35 3.61
C GLU A 121 22.87 -9.96 4.56
N ARG A 122 23.11 -11.14 5.04
CA ARG A 122 22.22 -11.88 5.97
C ARG A 122 22.77 -11.95 7.38
N ASP A 123 24.08 -11.78 7.51
CA ASP A 123 24.77 -11.78 8.79
C ASP A 123 24.79 -10.36 9.37
N ILE A 124 23.62 -9.91 9.82
CA ILE A 124 23.51 -8.62 10.48
C ILE A 124 24.03 -8.79 11.91
N ALA A 125 25.05 -8.03 12.28
CA ALA A 125 25.53 -7.96 13.64
C ALA A 125 24.46 -7.29 14.53
N PHE A 126 23.65 -8.10 15.18
CA PHE A 126 22.76 -7.60 16.23
C PHE A 126 23.59 -7.35 17.49
N GLN A 127 23.36 -6.18 18.10
CA GLN A 127 23.93 -5.90 19.40
C GLN A 127 23.28 -6.86 20.42
N THR A 128 24.09 -7.72 21.00
CA THR A 128 23.66 -8.56 22.12
C THR A 128 23.72 -7.74 23.40
N PHE A 129 22.56 -7.47 24.00
CA PHE A 129 22.48 -6.84 25.30
C PHE A 129 22.64 -7.92 26.39
N GLY A 130 23.80 -7.95 26.99
CA GLY A 130 24.05 -8.68 28.25
C GLY A 130 23.77 -10.18 28.22
N GLY A 131 24.66 -10.96 27.72
CA GLY A 131 24.55 -12.40 27.66
C GLY A 131 25.88 -13.13 27.63
N GLU A 132 26.95 -12.53 28.12
CA GLU A 132 28.15 -13.30 28.44
C GLU A 132 27.96 -13.91 29.83
N GLY A 133 27.53 -15.17 29.87
CA GLY A 133 27.58 -16.01 31.06
C GLY A 133 26.23 -16.26 31.75
N LEU A 134 25.42 -17.11 31.20
CA LEU A 134 24.55 -18.04 31.93
C LEU A 134 24.76 -19.44 31.42
#